data_8773d472a69fb343dae499a72b86b5d3
#
_entry.id   8773d472a69fb343dae499a72b86b5d3
#
_cell.length_a   1.000
_cell.length_b   1.000
_cell.length_c   1.000
_cell.angle_alpha   90.00
_cell.angle_beta   90.00
_cell.angle_gamma   90.00
#
_symmetry.space_group_name_H-M   'P 1'
#
loop_
_entity.id
_entity.type
_entity.pdbx_description
1 polymer ?
#
loop_
_entity_poly.entity_id
_entity_poly.type
_entity_poly.pdbx_seq_one_letter_code
_entity_poly.pdbx_strand_id
1 'polypeptide(L)'
;MAYNRNHGIPVRIARYHNIFGPEGTWFGGREKAPAAICRKVAYAEGEDVIEVWGDGKQTRSFLFIDECIEATRRMMDSDFIGPVNIGSEEMVTINQLVDTAAKVAGKKIDKKHIDGPLGVRGRNSNNDLIREKLDWDYEMTLEEGIGKTYNWIMGEISKEFVEAVGTI
;
A
#
# COMPACT_ATOMS: atom_id res chain seq x y z
N MET A 1 22.81 -13.49 5.06
CA MET A 1 23.67 -14.65 4.70
C MET A 1 25.02 -14.62 5.43
N ALA A 2 25.74 -13.50 5.48
CA ALA A 2 27.04 -13.44 6.20
C ALA A 2 26.89 -13.75 7.70
N TYR A 3 25.90 -13.19 8.37
CA TYR A 3 25.63 -13.47 9.79
C TYR A 3 25.37 -14.94 10.09
N ASN A 4 24.56 -15.61 9.24
CA ASN A 4 24.32 -17.06 9.38
C ASN A 4 25.63 -17.84 9.26
N ARG A 5 26.44 -17.55 8.23
CA ARG A 5 27.71 -18.23 7.99
C ARG A 5 28.74 -18.03 9.09
N ASN A 6 28.83 -16.78 9.60
CA ASN A 6 29.90 -16.41 10.53
C ASN A 6 29.53 -16.66 12.00
N HIS A 7 28.24 -16.69 12.34
CA HIS A 7 27.76 -16.74 13.72
C HIS A 7 26.70 -17.81 13.98
N GLY A 8 26.32 -18.61 12.95
CA GLY A 8 25.29 -19.64 13.09
C GLY A 8 23.86 -19.09 13.31
N ILE A 9 23.66 -17.77 13.21
CA ILE A 9 22.37 -17.15 13.48
C ILE A 9 21.40 -17.41 12.32
N PRO A 10 20.23 -18.04 12.55
CA PRO A 10 19.25 -18.25 11.51
C PRO A 10 18.76 -16.91 10.93
N VAL A 11 18.89 -16.73 9.62
CA VAL A 11 18.48 -15.51 8.91
C VAL A 11 17.39 -15.86 7.91
N ARG A 12 16.31 -15.06 7.86
CA ARG A 12 15.28 -15.11 6.83
C ARG A 12 15.33 -13.86 5.98
N ILE A 13 15.06 -13.99 4.69
CA ILE A 13 15.12 -12.88 3.74
C ILE A 13 13.77 -12.72 3.05
N ALA A 14 13.02 -11.69 3.44
CA ALA A 14 11.78 -11.27 2.79
C ALA A 14 12.01 -10.04 1.90
N ARG A 15 11.36 -10.01 0.75
CA ARG A 15 11.32 -8.87 -0.16
C ARG A 15 9.89 -8.33 -0.23
N TYR A 16 9.64 -7.23 0.47
CA TYR A 16 8.32 -6.60 0.52
C TYR A 16 8.01 -5.81 -0.75
N HIS A 17 6.79 -5.99 -1.28
CA HIS A 17 6.30 -5.32 -2.48
C HIS A 17 5.15 -4.37 -2.14
N ASN A 18 5.44 -3.04 -2.11
CA ASN A 18 4.46 -1.96 -1.97
C ASN A 18 3.44 -2.19 -0.84
N ILE A 19 3.94 -2.36 0.38
CA ILE A 19 3.09 -2.52 1.56
C ILE A 19 2.40 -1.19 1.89
N PHE A 20 1.10 -1.25 2.24
CA PHE A 20 0.31 -0.09 2.62
C PHE A 20 -0.71 -0.45 3.71
N GLY A 21 -1.23 0.53 4.39
CA GLY A 21 -2.24 0.35 5.45
C GLY A 21 -2.31 1.53 6.41
N PRO A 22 -3.16 1.43 7.44
CA PRO A 22 -3.19 2.38 8.56
C PRO A 22 -1.83 2.54 9.24
N GLU A 23 -1.69 3.61 10.02
CA GLU A 23 -0.51 3.94 10.84
C GLU A 23 0.80 4.16 10.06
N GLY A 24 0.72 4.15 8.73
CA GLY A 24 1.82 4.52 7.85
C GLY A 24 1.88 6.03 7.60
N THR A 25 2.99 6.48 6.99
CA THR A 25 3.09 7.88 6.55
C THR A 25 2.02 8.19 5.50
N TRP A 26 1.12 9.12 5.80
CA TRP A 26 0.02 9.53 4.92
C TRP A 26 0.07 11.00 4.50
N PHE A 27 0.97 11.77 5.13
CA PHE A 27 1.19 13.20 4.89
C PHE A 27 2.70 13.54 4.89
N GLY A 28 3.09 14.67 4.25
CA GLY A 28 4.45 15.21 4.34
C GLY A 28 5.40 14.82 3.20
N GLY A 29 4.90 14.24 2.09
CA GLY A 29 5.65 14.00 0.84
C GLY A 29 6.48 12.71 0.84
N ARG A 30 6.34 11.85 1.86
CA ARG A 30 6.99 10.53 1.92
C ARG A 30 5.98 9.38 1.82
N GLU A 31 4.71 9.70 1.71
CA GLU A 31 3.63 8.74 1.63
C GLU A 31 3.70 7.90 0.35
N LYS A 32 3.28 6.66 0.44
CA LYS A 32 3.10 5.78 -0.71
C LYS A 32 1.82 6.13 -1.46
N ALA A 33 1.74 5.72 -2.74
CA ALA A 33 0.61 6.07 -3.61
C ALA A 33 -0.79 5.77 -3.01
N PRO A 34 -1.04 4.60 -2.36
CA PRO A 34 -2.34 4.35 -1.72
C PRO A 34 -2.70 5.40 -0.67
N ALA A 35 -1.79 5.71 0.25
CA ALA A 35 -2.02 6.70 1.31
C ALA A 35 -2.17 8.12 0.73
N ALA A 36 -1.32 8.50 -0.23
CA ALA A 36 -1.40 9.81 -0.90
C ALA A 36 -2.75 10.01 -1.61
N ILE A 37 -3.23 8.97 -2.31
CA ILE A 37 -4.51 9.02 -3.03
C ILE A 37 -5.67 9.03 -2.04
N CYS A 38 -5.67 8.17 -1.01
CA CYS A 38 -6.70 8.20 0.04
C CYS A 38 -6.79 9.60 0.68
N ARG A 39 -5.65 10.23 1.00
CA ARG A 39 -5.62 11.59 1.54
C ARG A 39 -6.20 12.62 0.58
N LYS A 40 -5.80 12.59 -0.70
CA LYS A 40 -6.34 13.51 -1.72
C LYS A 40 -7.85 13.36 -1.84
N VAL A 41 -8.35 12.13 -1.89
CA VAL A 41 -9.78 11.85 -1.94
C VAL A 41 -10.49 12.25 -0.64
N ALA A 42 -9.84 12.12 0.52
CA ALA A 42 -10.40 12.54 1.81
C ALA A 42 -10.65 14.04 1.84
N TYR A 43 -9.71 14.85 1.36
CA TYR A 43 -9.83 16.31 1.30
C TYR A 43 -10.69 16.82 0.14
N ALA A 44 -11.01 15.99 -0.85
CA ALA A 44 -11.85 16.40 -1.96
C ALA A 44 -13.29 16.70 -1.51
N GLU A 45 -13.88 17.80 -1.99
CA GLU A 45 -15.25 18.22 -1.69
C GLU A 45 -16.16 17.98 -2.91
N GLY A 46 -17.08 16.99 -2.80
CA GLY A 46 -18.07 16.73 -3.84
C GLY A 46 -17.47 16.15 -5.14
N GLU A 47 -17.72 16.82 -6.27
CA GLU A 47 -17.10 16.54 -7.57
C GLU A 47 -15.77 17.32 -7.64
N ASP A 48 -14.65 16.65 -7.42
CA ASP A 48 -13.34 17.28 -7.36
C ASP A 48 -12.35 16.62 -8.33
N VAL A 49 -11.23 17.31 -8.57
CA VAL A 49 -10.18 16.88 -9.49
C VAL A 49 -8.89 16.62 -8.72
N ILE A 50 -8.36 15.41 -8.81
CA ILE A 50 -7.05 15.12 -8.23
C ILE A 50 -5.97 14.97 -9.29
N GLU A 51 -4.78 15.53 -8.98
CA GLU A 51 -3.64 15.45 -9.87
C GLU A 51 -2.96 14.08 -9.79
N VAL A 52 -2.73 13.50 -10.98
CA VAL A 52 -2.06 12.22 -11.19
C VAL A 52 -0.82 12.47 -12.04
N TRP A 53 0.35 12.03 -11.59
CA TRP A 53 1.60 12.16 -12.32
C TRP A 53 1.64 11.24 -13.55
N GLY A 54 2.01 11.81 -14.69
CA GLY A 54 2.07 11.13 -15.97
C GLY A 54 0.70 10.77 -16.51
N ASP A 55 0.62 9.69 -17.28
CA ASP A 55 -0.63 9.20 -17.89
C ASP A 55 -1.49 8.32 -16.94
N GLY A 56 -1.01 8.09 -15.73
CA GLY A 56 -1.67 7.25 -14.74
C GLY A 56 -1.78 5.77 -15.12
N LYS A 57 -1.14 5.33 -16.23
CA LYS A 57 -1.18 3.95 -16.73
C LYS A 57 -0.04 3.08 -16.20
N GLN A 58 0.87 3.62 -15.43
CA GLN A 58 1.88 2.82 -14.72
C GLN A 58 1.19 1.88 -13.73
N THR A 59 1.62 0.61 -13.74
CA THR A 59 0.97 -0.44 -12.96
C THR A 59 1.78 -0.82 -11.72
N ARG A 60 1.08 -1.11 -10.64
CA ARG A 60 1.64 -1.62 -9.37
C ARG A 60 0.68 -2.64 -8.77
N SER A 61 1.24 -3.54 -7.98
CA SER A 61 0.47 -4.28 -6.99
C SER A 61 0.75 -3.71 -5.59
N PHE A 62 -0.23 -3.80 -4.71
CA PHE A 62 -0.15 -3.29 -3.34
C PHE A 62 -0.65 -4.36 -2.37
N LEU A 63 0.14 -4.66 -1.34
CA LEU A 63 -0.24 -5.62 -0.30
C LEU A 63 -0.61 -4.88 0.99
N PHE A 64 -1.75 -5.25 1.56
CA PHE A 64 -2.18 -4.69 2.85
C PHE A 64 -1.28 -5.15 3.99
N ILE A 65 -1.10 -4.28 5.00
CA ILE A 65 -0.10 -4.47 6.06
C ILE A 65 -0.34 -5.74 6.88
N ASP A 66 -1.59 -6.07 7.23
CA ASP A 66 -1.90 -7.25 8.03
C ASP A 66 -1.48 -8.56 7.32
N GLU A 67 -1.70 -8.62 6.00
CA GLU A 67 -1.25 -9.72 5.14
C GLU A 67 0.28 -9.85 5.14
N CYS A 68 0.98 -8.71 5.07
CA CYS A 68 2.43 -8.68 5.14
C CYS A 68 2.95 -9.18 6.50
N ILE A 69 2.29 -8.80 7.60
CA ILE A 69 2.64 -9.23 8.95
C ILE A 69 2.46 -10.75 9.08
N GLU A 70 1.33 -11.29 8.62
CA GLU A 70 1.06 -12.72 8.67
C GLU A 70 2.06 -13.53 7.85
N ALA A 71 2.36 -13.10 6.60
CA ALA A 71 3.38 -13.74 5.78
C ALA A 71 4.76 -13.72 6.45
N THR A 72 5.10 -12.59 7.08
CA THR A 72 6.37 -12.42 7.79
C THR A 72 6.44 -13.35 9.00
N ARG A 73 5.35 -13.46 9.77
CA ARG A 73 5.24 -14.36 10.92
C ARG A 73 5.43 -15.83 10.49
N ARG A 74 4.71 -16.28 9.45
CA ARG A 74 4.87 -17.64 8.90
C ARG A 74 6.30 -17.91 8.46
N MET A 75 6.94 -16.93 7.82
CA MET A 75 8.34 -17.06 7.43
C MET A 75 9.29 -17.18 8.63
N MET A 76 9.03 -16.44 9.72
CA MET A 76 9.83 -16.53 10.96
C MET A 76 9.68 -17.91 11.61
N ASP A 77 8.48 -18.47 11.62
CA ASP A 77 8.17 -19.77 12.23
C ASP A 77 8.63 -20.97 11.36
N SER A 78 8.99 -20.74 10.10
CA SER A 78 9.42 -21.79 9.16
C SER A 78 10.93 -22.02 9.16
N ASP A 79 11.35 -23.13 8.59
CA ASP A 79 12.77 -23.43 8.29
C ASP A 79 13.25 -22.81 6.97
N PHE A 80 12.35 -22.15 6.22
CA PHE A 80 12.68 -21.54 4.95
C PHE A 80 13.45 -20.23 5.14
N ILE A 81 14.66 -20.15 4.62
CA ILE A 81 15.53 -18.99 4.80
C ILE A 81 15.33 -17.89 3.73
N GLY A 82 14.62 -18.18 2.65
CA GLY A 82 14.41 -17.26 1.53
C GLY A 82 15.59 -17.19 0.54
N PRO A 83 15.64 -16.14 -0.27
CA PRO A 83 14.75 -14.99 -0.32
C PRO A 83 13.37 -15.30 -0.91
N VAL A 84 12.32 -14.63 -0.40
CA VAL A 84 10.95 -14.78 -0.90
C VAL A 84 10.28 -13.40 -1.06
N ASN A 85 9.44 -13.27 -2.08
CA ASN A 85 8.61 -12.08 -2.24
C ASN A 85 7.41 -12.18 -1.30
N ILE A 86 7.08 -11.07 -0.64
CA ILE A 86 5.85 -10.87 0.11
C ILE A 86 5.14 -9.67 -0.53
N GLY A 87 4.10 -9.93 -1.30
CA GLY A 87 3.40 -8.94 -2.11
C GLY A 87 2.06 -9.45 -2.59
N SER A 88 1.32 -8.57 -3.28
CA SER A 88 0.11 -8.93 -4.01
C SER A 88 0.40 -9.09 -5.49
N GLU A 89 -0.35 -9.93 -6.18
CA GLU A 89 -0.36 -10.07 -7.64
C GLU A 89 -1.47 -9.27 -8.31
N GLU A 90 -2.35 -8.63 -7.53
CA GLU A 90 -3.42 -7.76 -8.02
C GLU A 90 -2.83 -6.47 -8.61
N MET A 91 -2.66 -6.46 -9.92
CA MET A 91 -2.09 -5.35 -10.68
C MET A 91 -3.14 -4.30 -11.00
N VAL A 92 -2.87 -3.06 -10.59
CA VAL A 92 -3.72 -1.91 -10.94
C VAL A 92 -2.90 -0.76 -11.50
N THR A 93 -3.50 0.03 -12.38
CA THR A 93 -2.95 1.33 -12.78
C THR A 93 -3.15 2.36 -11.67
N ILE A 94 -2.40 3.45 -11.69
CA ILE A 94 -2.64 4.56 -10.77
C ILE A 94 -4.03 5.18 -10.98
N ASN A 95 -4.51 5.21 -12.23
CA ASN A 95 -5.89 5.65 -12.50
C ASN A 95 -6.92 4.76 -11.80
N GLN A 96 -6.78 3.43 -11.89
CA GLN A 96 -7.66 2.49 -11.19
C GLN A 96 -7.57 2.63 -9.67
N LEU A 97 -6.37 2.90 -9.13
CA LEU A 97 -6.20 3.14 -7.70
C LEU A 97 -6.99 4.39 -7.24
N VAL A 98 -7.01 5.46 -8.05
CA VAL A 98 -7.86 6.64 -7.80
C VAL A 98 -9.33 6.28 -7.83
N ASP A 99 -9.76 5.52 -8.85
CA ASP A 99 -11.17 5.09 -8.98
C ASP A 99 -11.61 4.23 -7.79
N THR A 100 -10.73 3.32 -7.32
CA THR A 100 -10.98 2.50 -6.14
C THR A 100 -11.15 3.37 -4.87
N ALA A 101 -10.26 4.33 -4.65
CA ALA A 101 -10.36 5.22 -3.50
C ALA A 101 -11.60 6.12 -3.56
N ALA A 102 -11.95 6.64 -4.74
CA ALA A 102 -13.16 7.42 -4.97
C ALA A 102 -14.44 6.59 -4.71
N LYS A 103 -14.47 5.35 -5.19
CA LYS A 103 -15.56 4.40 -4.93
C LYS A 103 -15.75 4.14 -3.44
N VAL A 104 -14.66 3.86 -2.73
CA VAL A 104 -14.67 3.63 -1.26
C VAL A 104 -15.20 4.86 -0.52
N ALA A 105 -14.80 6.05 -0.94
CA ALA A 105 -15.24 7.31 -0.34
C ALA A 105 -16.68 7.71 -0.71
N GLY A 106 -17.31 7.04 -1.70
CA GLY A 106 -18.60 7.44 -2.24
C GLY A 106 -18.57 8.81 -2.97
N LYS A 107 -17.39 9.19 -3.49
CA LYS A 107 -17.16 10.47 -4.16
C LYS A 107 -16.97 10.31 -5.66
N LYS A 108 -17.34 11.34 -6.43
CA LYS A 108 -17.03 11.42 -7.86
C LYS A 108 -15.76 12.25 -8.03
N ILE A 109 -14.69 11.62 -8.47
CA ILE A 109 -13.35 12.24 -8.60
C ILE A 109 -12.91 12.18 -10.06
N ASP A 110 -12.60 13.33 -10.62
CA ASP A 110 -11.94 13.45 -11.91
C ASP A 110 -10.42 13.44 -11.75
N LYS A 111 -9.73 13.01 -12.80
CA LYS A 111 -8.27 12.90 -12.83
C LYS A 111 -7.66 13.92 -13.77
N LYS A 112 -6.77 14.79 -13.26
CA LYS A 112 -5.96 15.70 -14.06
C LYS A 112 -4.55 15.13 -14.16
N HIS A 113 -4.17 14.67 -15.34
CA HIS A 113 -2.81 14.22 -15.60
C HIS A 113 -1.86 15.40 -15.73
N ILE A 114 -0.77 15.37 -14.95
CA ILE A 114 0.27 16.40 -14.94
C ILE A 114 1.64 15.79 -15.16
N ASP A 115 2.59 16.58 -15.62
CA ASP A 115 3.98 16.13 -15.75
C ASP A 115 4.56 15.77 -14.40
N GLY A 116 5.34 14.67 -14.37
CA GLY A 116 5.95 14.19 -13.14
C GLY A 116 6.78 12.92 -13.38
N PRO A 117 7.53 12.47 -12.36
CA PRO A 117 8.36 11.29 -12.49
C PRO A 117 7.50 10.03 -12.64
N LEU A 118 7.62 9.36 -13.79
CA LEU A 118 6.86 8.13 -14.09
C LEU A 118 7.41 6.90 -13.37
N GLY A 119 8.71 6.89 -13.09
CA GLY A 119 9.39 5.74 -12.51
C GLY A 119 9.31 4.49 -13.41
N VAL A 120 9.27 3.30 -12.80
CA VAL A 120 9.14 2.02 -13.51
C VAL A 120 7.71 1.87 -14.04
N ARG A 121 7.55 1.48 -15.32
CA ARG A 121 6.25 1.34 -15.99
C ARG A 121 5.33 0.30 -15.32
N GLY A 122 5.90 -0.85 -14.88
CA GLY A 122 5.16 -1.89 -14.19
C GLY A 122 6.03 -2.61 -13.17
N ARG A 123 5.45 -2.98 -12.04
CA ARG A 123 6.07 -3.82 -11.03
C ARG A 123 5.02 -4.67 -10.34
N ASN A 124 5.30 -5.98 -10.26
CA ASN A 124 4.45 -6.98 -9.63
C ASN A 124 5.25 -7.86 -8.68
N SER A 125 4.58 -8.57 -7.79
CA SER A 125 5.11 -9.73 -7.09
C SER A 125 4.84 -11.00 -7.90
N ASN A 126 5.70 -11.99 -7.77
CA ASN A 126 5.39 -13.38 -8.07
C ASN A 126 5.36 -14.13 -6.74
N ASN A 127 4.24 -14.75 -6.44
CA ASN A 127 3.97 -15.39 -5.16
C ASN A 127 4.07 -16.94 -5.21
N ASP A 128 4.49 -17.55 -6.34
CA ASP A 128 4.58 -19.01 -6.45
C ASP A 128 5.44 -19.62 -5.35
N LEU A 129 6.59 -19.01 -5.08
CA LEU A 129 7.52 -19.52 -4.09
C LEU A 129 6.99 -19.42 -2.65
N ILE A 130 6.28 -18.35 -2.31
CA ILE A 130 5.74 -18.21 -0.95
C ILE A 130 4.57 -19.18 -0.74
N ARG A 131 3.73 -19.39 -1.75
CA ARG A 131 2.68 -20.43 -1.72
C ARG A 131 3.28 -21.81 -1.50
N GLU A 132 4.32 -22.16 -2.26
CA GLU A 132 4.99 -23.45 -2.16
C GLU A 132 5.67 -23.68 -0.80
N LYS A 133 6.35 -22.68 -0.26
CA LYS A 133 7.22 -22.84 0.91
C LYS A 133 6.55 -22.53 2.24
N LEU A 134 5.54 -21.67 2.25
CA LEU A 134 4.90 -21.17 3.47
C LEU A 134 3.39 -21.42 3.52
N ASP A 135 2.83 -22.05 2.48
CA ASP A 135 1.37 -22.28 2.35
C ASP A 135 0.60 -21.00 2.64
N TRP A 136 1.04 -19.89 2.03
CA TRP A 136 0.45 -18.55 2.23
C TRP A 136 0.16 -17.88 0.91
N ASP A 137 -0.99 -17.25 0.83
CA ASP A 137 -1.35 -16.25 -0.18
C ASP A 137 -2.11 -15.12 0.51
N TYR A 138 -2.17 -13.97 -0.14
CA TYR A 138 -3.01 -12.86 0.36
C TYR A 138 -4.49 -13.14 0.03
N GLU A 139 -5.37 -12.72 0.93
CA GLU A 139 -6.83 -12.86 0.78
C GLU A 139 -7.50 -11.49 0.60
N MET A 140 -6.95 -10.44 1.21
CA MET A 140 -7.53 -9.11 1.17
C MET A 140 -7.35 -8.45 -0.19
N THR A 141 -8.46 -8.03 -0.80
CA THR A 141 -8.46 -7.27 -2.04
C THR A 141 -7.91 -5.85 -1.83
N LEU A 142 -7.45 -5.23 -2.92
CA LEU A 142 -7.00 -3.83 -2.87
C LEU A 142 -8.12 -2.90 -2.38
N GLU A 143 -9.36 -3.10 -2.82
CA GLU A 143 -10.51 -2.27 -2.44
C GLU A 143 -10.77 -2.33 -0.92
N GLU A 144 -10.73 -3.50 -0.32
CA GLU A 144 -10.89 -3.68 1.14
C GLU A 144 -9.77 -2.97 1.91
N GLY A 145 -8.51 -3.16 1.48
CA GLY A 145 -7.34 -2.50 2.10
C GLY A 145 -7.39 -0.97 1.96
N ILE A 146 -7.82 -0.45 0.80
CA ILE A 146 -8.05 0.98 0.58
C ILE A 146 -9.15 1.48 1.50
N GLY A 147 -10.24 0.72 1.69
CA GLY A 147 -11.32 1.08 2.61
C GLY A 147 -10.83 1.29 4.04
N LYS A 148 -10.07 0.34 4.56
CA LYS A 148 -9.48 0.45 5.90
C LYS A 148 -8.52 1.64 6.02
N THR A 149 -7.66 1.84 5.02
CA THR A 149 -6.69 2.93 5.00
C THR A 149 -7.38 4.30 4.92
N TYR A 150 -8.38 4.44 4.05
CA TYR A 150 -9.16 5.66 3.89
C TYR A 150 -9.89 6.04 5.19
N ASN A 151 -10.57 5.09 5.82
CA ASN A 151 -11.30 5.34 7.06
C ASN A 151 -10.35 5.75 8.20
N TRP A 152 -9.17 5.14 8.28
CA TRP A 152 -8.15 5.55 9.24
C TRP A 152 -7.67 6.98 8.98
N ILE A 153 -7.36 7.36 7.72
CA ILE A 153 -6.96 8.72 7.35
C ILE A 153 -8.06 9.73 7.69
N MET A 154 -9.34 9.41 7.43
CA MET A 154 -10.46 10.25 7.83
C MET A 154 -10.50 10.49 9.34
N GLY A 155 -10.19 9.45 10.13
CA GLY A 155 -10.06 9.56 11.59
C GLY A 155 -8.93 10.49 12.02
N GLU A 156 -7.76 10.41 11.35
CA GLU A 156 -6.62 11.29 11.64
C GLU A 156 -6.93 12.75 11.30
N ILE A 157 -7.51 13.02 10.12
CA ILE A 157 -7.95 14.37 9.73
C ILE A 157 -8.94 14.95 10.75
N SER A 158 -9.89 14.14 11.24
CA SER A 158 -10.85 14.57 12.24
C SER A 158 -10.21 14.92 13.58
N LYS A 159 -9.18 14.20 14.01
CA LYS A 159 -8.41 14.51 15.24
C LYS A 159 -7.66 15.85 15.11
N GLU A 160 -6.94 16.05 13.98
CA GLU A 160 -6.24 17.30 13.71
C GLU A 160 -7.18 18.51 13.76
N PHE A 161 -8.39 18.36 13.21
CA PHE A 161 -9.41 19.41 13.24
C PHE A 161 -9.88 19.72 14.66
N VAL A 162 -10.15 18.70 15.48
CA VAL A 162 -10.57 18.88 16.88
C VAL A 162 -9.49 19.54 17.71
N GLU A 163 -8.23 19.16 17.55
CA GLU A 163 -7.09 19.79 18.23
C GLU A 163 -6.92 21.25 17.83
N ALA A 164 -7.09 21.57 16.54
CA ALA A 164 -6.99 22.95 16.04
C ALA A 164 -8.11 23.87 16.57
N VAL A 165 -9.34 23.34 16.72
CA VAL A 165 -10.50 24.11 17.22
C VAL A 165 -10.55 24.15 18.75
N GLY A 166 -10.05 23.11 19.44
CA GLY A 166 -10.04 23.05 20.91
C GLY A 166 -8.95 23.88 21.60
N THR A 167 -8.11 24.59 20.83
CA THR A 167 -7.01 25.45 21.35
C THR A 167 -7.39 26.93 21.36
N ILE A 168 -8.70 27.29 21.27
CA ILE A 168 -9.22 28.66 21.36
C ILE A 168 -9.74 28.94 22.77
#